data_e78daf6b48c82f766095cc569e218165
#
_entry.id   e78daf6b48c82f766095cc569e218165
#
_cell.length_a   1.000
_cell.length_b   1.000
_cell.length_c   1.000
_cell.angle_alpha   90.00
_cell.angle_beta   90.00
_cell.angle_gamma   90.00
#
_symmetry.space_group_name_H-M   'P 1'
#
loop_
_entity.id
_entity.type
_entity.pdbx_description
1 polymer ?
#
loop_
_entity_poly.entity_id
_entity_poly.type
_entity_poly.pdbx_seq_one_letter_code
_entity_poly.pdbx_strand_id
1 'polypeptide(L)'
;IYGGGECESIFADALAQTEYKREDLFIQSKCGIVPGKMFDFSKEHIIKSVEGSLKRLKMDYLDALLLHRPDTLVEPEEVAAAFDELEKAGKVKYFGVSNQNPGQIELLKKYVSQPLLANQLQFGIMHTGMIDRGIHVNMTDSGSVDHDGGILEYSRLNDMTIQAWSPYQYGFFEGVFIGNEKFPELNAKLEELAEKYQ
;
A
#
# COMPACT_ATOMS: atom_id res chain seq x y z
N ILE A 1 4.18 5.94 10.24
CA ILE A 1 2.99 6.66 10.72
C ILE A 1 2.21 5.85 11.74
N TYR A 2 2.13 4.54 11.59
CA TYR A 2 1.39 3.66 12.48
C TYR A 2 1.98 3.69 13.90
N GLY A 3 1.16 4.09 14.90
CA GLY A 3 1.63 4.31 16.26
C GLY A 3 2.81 5.27 16.39
N GLY A 4 2.93 6.26 15.51
CA GLY A 4 4.09 7.17 15.52
C GLY A 4 5.44 6.50 15.24
N GLY A 5 5.43 5.29 14.68
CA GLY A 5 6.62 4.45 14.43
C GLY A 5 6.79 3.32 15.47
N GLU A 6 5.98 3.27 16.52
CA GLU A 6 6.05 2.21 17.53
C GLU A 6 5.80 0.81 16.95
N CYS A 7 4.91 0.69 15.95
CA CYS A 7 4.65 -0.60 15.30
C CYS A 7 5.91 -1.22 14.70
N GLU A 8 6.81 -0.43 14.11
CA GLU A 8 8.08 -0.93 13.58
C GLU A 8 9.02 -1.40 14.71
N SER A 9 9.06 -0.67 15.83
CA SER A 9 9.87 -1.07 17.00
C SER A 9 9.34 -2.34 17.66
N ILE A 10 8.01 -2.43 17.87
CA ILE A 10 7.36 -3.63 18.43
C ILE A 10 7.60 -4.84 17.52
N PHE A 11 7.50 -4.65 16.19
CA PHE A 11 7.79 -5.72 15.23
C PHE A 11 9.24 -6.20 15.35
N ALA A 12 10.20 -5.28 15.45
CA ALA A 12 11.61 -5.64 15.61
C ALA A 12 11.87 -6.41 16.93
N ASP A 13 11.23 -5.99 18.02
CA ASP A 13 11.36 -6.65 19.31
C ASP A 13 10.68 -8.04 19.32
N ALA A 14 9.55 -8.18 18.63
CA ALA A 14 8.88 -9.47 18.48
C ALA A 14 9.72 -10.43 17.60
N LEU A 15 10.23 -9.94 16.48
CA LEU A 15 11.08 -10.73 15.58
C LEU A 15 12.33 -11.25 16.30
N ALA A 16 12.95 -10.43 17.15
CA ALA A 16 14.12 -10.83 17.93
C ALA A 16 13.85 -11.99 18.92
N GLN A 17 12.59 -12.33 19.20
CA GLN A 17 12.16 -13.44 20.03
C GLN A 17 11.83 -14.71 19.22
N THR A 18 12.00 -14.68 17.91
CA THR A 18 11.74 -15.80 17.01
C THR A 18 13.04 -16.36 16.44
N GLU A 19 12.96 -17.50 15.78
CA GLU A 19 14.09 -18.12 15.06
C GLU A 19 14.23 -17.59 13.62
N TYR A 20 13.30 -16.75 13.16
CA TYR A 20 13.33 -16.19 11.82
C TYR A 20 14.48 -15.20 11.65
N LYS A 21 15.16 -15.30 10.52
CA LYS A 21 16.21 -14.38 10.12
C LYS A 21 15.65 -13.29 9.22
N ARG A 22 16.38 -12.19 9.09
CA ARG A 22 15.98 -11.06 8.24
C ARG A 22 15.71 -11.49 6.79
N GLU A 23 16.50 -12.39 6.25
CA GLU A 23 16.42 -12.93 4.89
C GLU A 23 15.22 -13.84 4.64
N ASP A 24 14.61 -14.37 5.70
CA ASP A 24 13.41 -15.22 5.60
C ASP A 24 12.12 -14.38 5.39
N LEU A 25 12.24 -13.06 5.52
CA LEU A 25 11.10 -12.15 5.53
C LEU A 25 11.17 -11.13 4.40
N PHE A 26 10.00 -10.81 3.85
CA PHE A 26 9.81 -9.67 2.96
C PHE A 26 9.29 -8.48 3.77
N ILE A 27 10.14 -7.52 4.06
CA ILE A 27 9.81 -6.37 4.90
C ILE A 27 9.51 -5.16 4.04
N GLN A 28 8.30 -4.65 4.19
CA GLN A 28 7.79 -3.49 3.49
C GLN A 28 7.44 -2.38 4.47
N SER A 29 7.85 -1.15 4.19
CA SER A 29 7.41 0.04 4.91
C SER A 29 6.91 1.11 3.95
N LYS A 30 6.46 2.24 4.49
CA LYS A 30 5.86 3.34 3.72
C LYS A 30 6.38 4.69 4.20
N CYS A 31 6.41 5.67 3.29
CA CYS A 31 6.78 7.04 3.59
C CYS A 31 5.80 8.06 2.96
N GLY A 32 6.02 9.35 3.19
CA GLY A 32 5.33 10.43 2.52
C GLY A 32 4.15 11.04 3.28
N ILE A 33 3.82 10.57 4.49
CA ILE A 33 2.82 11.23 5.34
C ILE A 33 3.52 11.94 6.50
N VAL A 34 3.31 13.26 6.58
CA VAL A 34 3.64 14.06 7.76
C VAL A 34 2.35 14.24 8.56
N PRO A 35 2.16 13.50 9.68
CA PRO A 35 0.88 13.41 10.38
C PRO A 35 0.33 14.78 10.77
N GLY A 36 -0.94 15.03 10.41
CA GLY A 36 -1.65 16.25 10.72
C GLY A 36 -1.15 17.52 10.00
N LYS A 37 -0.25 17.38 9.01
CA LYS A 37 0.33 18.50 8.29
C LYS A 37 0.17 18.41 6.78
N MET A 38 0.81 17.43 6.14
CA MET A 38 0.85 17.34 4.67
C MET A 38 1.27 15.95 4.19
N PHE A 39 1.15 15.72 2.90
CA PHE A 39 1.91 14.70 2.17
C PHE A 39 3.22 15.33 1.67
N ASP A 40 4.31 14.58 1.73
CA ASP A 40 5.65 15.10 1.41
C ASP A 40 6.48 14.00 0.72
N PHE A 41 6.69 14.16 -0.58
CA PHE A 41 7.52 13.28 -1.40
C PHE A 41 8.83 13.93 -1.80
N SER A 42 9.29 14.94 -1.04
CA SER A 42 10.64 15.48 -1.22
C SER A 42 11.69 14.39 -0.98
N LYS A 43 12.79 14.50 -1.69
CA LYS A 43 13.95 13.60 -1.54
C LYS A 43 14.38 13.48 -0.08
N GLU A 44 14.52 14.61 0.59
CA GLU A 44 14.95 14.66 1.99
C GLU A 44 13.99 13.88 2.90
N HIS A 45 12.66 14.08 2.75
CA HIS A 45 11.67 13.42 3.57
C HIS A 45 11.64 11.90 3.31
N ILE A 46 11.74 11.46 2.06
CA ILE A 46 11.76 10.04 1.70
C ILE A 46 12.98 9.36 2.35
N ILE A 47 14.19 9.91 2.17
CA ILE A 47 15.42 9.34 2.73
C ILE A 47 15.34 9.29 4.26
N LYS A 48 14.99 10.40 4.89
CA LYS A 48 14.84 10.48 6.36
C LYS A 48 13.82 9.49 6.90
N SER A 49 12.72 9.27 6.18
CA SER A 49 11.70 8.28 6.55
C SER A 49 12.23 6.86 6.52
N VAL A 50 12.98 6.50 5.48
CA VAL A 50 13.62 5.17 5.36
C VAL A 50 14.66 4.97 6.47
N GLU A 51 15.54 5.94 6.69
CA GLU A 51 16.53 5.87 7.78
C GLU A 51 15.86 5.67 9.15
N GLY A 52 14.78 6.41 9.39
CA GLY A 52 13.98 6.25 10.60
C GLY A 52 13.37 4.86 10.74
N SER A 53 12.81 4.31 9.66
CA SER A 53 12.23 2.96 9.63
C SER A 53 13.30 1.90 9.87
N LEU A 54 14.43 1.96 9.18
CA LEU A 54 15.55 1.02 9.36
C LEU A 54 16.06 1.00 10.80
N LYS A 55 16.21 2.20 11.40
CA LYS A 55 16.61 2.32 12.80
C LYS A 55 15.62 1.67 13.76
N ARG A 56 14.31 1.89 13.59
CA ARG A 56 13.26 1.32 14.44
C ARG A 56 13.13 -0.19 14.25
N LEU A 57 13.23 -0.64 13.00
CA LEU A 57 13.21 -2.06 12.63
C LEU A 57 14.49 -2.79 13.04
N LYS A 58 15.57 -2.07 13.38
CA LYS A 58 16.90 -2.64 13.63
C LYS A 58 17.43 -3.48 12.46
N MET A 59 17.24 -2.96 11.23
CA MET A 59 17.58 -3.64 9.97
C MET A 59 18.39 -2.71 9.07
N ASP A 60 19.16 -3.31 8.16
CA ASP A 60 20.00 -2.57 7.22
C ASP A 60 19.29 -2.21 5.93
N TYR A 61 18.21 -2.93 5.58
CA TYR A 61 17.44 -2.70 4.36
C TYR A 61 15.95 -3.05 4.50
N LEU A 62 15.14 -2.43 3.66
CA LEU A 62 13.76 -2.83 3.36
C LEU A 62 13.73 -3.61 2.05
N ASP A 63 12.86 -4.62 1.95
CA ASP A 63 12.59 -5.24 0.66
C ASP A 63 11.75 -4.33 -0.22
N ALA A 64 10.76 -3.65 0.33
CA ALA A 64 9.97 -2.69 -0.42
C ALA A 64 9.69 -1.39 0.34
N LEU A 65 9.68 -0.28 -0.39
CA LEU A 65 9.20 1.02 0.07
C LEU A 65 8.01 1.45 -0.77
N LEU A 66 6.89 1.80 -0.14
CA LEU A 66 5.75 2.38 -0.83
C LEU A 66 5.58 3.87 -0.49
N LEU A 67 5.25 4.66 -1.51
CA LEU A 67 4.73 6.01 -1.31
C LEU A 67 3.28 5.90 -0.79
N HIS A 68 3.01 6.36 0.44
CA HIS A 68 1.84 5.92 1.22
C HIS A 68 0.51 6.49 0.75
N ARG A 69 0.46 7.76 0.41
CA ARG A 69 -0.71 8.49 -0.11
C ARG A 69 -0.25 9.41 -1.21
N PRO A 70 -1.12 9.73 -2.19
CA PRO A 70 -0.72 10.65 -3.24
C PRO A 70 -0.32 12.02 -2.66
N ASP A 71 0.84 12.50 -3.04
CA ASP A 71 1.15 13.93 -3.05
C ASP A 71 0.83 14.44 -4.45
N THR A 72 -0.27 15.17 -4.59
CA THR A 72 -0.75 15.62 -5.91
C THR A 72 0.08 16.75 -6.49
N LEU A 73 0.96 17.35 -5.70
CA LEU A 73 1.89 18.40 -6.11
C LEU A 73 3.35 17.91 -6.09
N VAL A 74 3.54 16.59 -6.16
CA VAL A 74 4.86 15.97 -6.15
C VAL A 74 5.76 16.51 -7.25
N GLU A 75 7.04 16.76 -6.90
CA GLU A 75 8.13 16.93 -7.86
C GLU A 75 8.73 15.54 -8.13
N PRO A 76 8.37 14.87 -9.23
CA PRO A 76 8.72 13.46 -9.45
C PRO A 76 10.23 13.23 -9.60
N GLU A 77 10.98 14.26 -9.98
CA GLU A 77 12.46 14.24 -10.01
C GLU A 77 13.07 14.03 -8.63
N GLU A 78 12.44 14.57 -7.59
CA GLU A 78 12.89 14.36 -6.21
C GLU A 78 12.66 12.93 -5.74
N VAL A 79 11.51 12.35 -6.12
CA VAL A 79 11.22 10.93 -5.88
C VAL A 79 12.25 10.04 -6.58
N ALA A 80 12.54 10.32 -7.86
CA ALA A 80 13.53 9.58 -8.64
C ALA A 80 14.91 9.65 -7.97
N ALA A 81 15.35 10.84 -7.58
CA ALA A 81 16.63 11.02 -6.90
C ALA A 81 16.71 10.31 -5.54
N ALA A 82 15.60 10.24 -4.81
CA ALA A 82 15.54 9.50 -3.55
C ALA A 82 15.64 7.98 -3.78
N PHE A 83 14.89 7.46 -4.77
CA PHE A 83 14.89 6.03 -5.09
C PHE A 83 16.26 5.57 -5.58
N ASP A 84 16.90 6.33 -6.48
CA ASP A 84 18.25 6.05 -6.96
C ASP A 84 19.27 5.98 -5.81
N GLU A 85 19.20 6.92 -4.87
CA GLU A 85 20.11 6.95 -3.72
C GLU A 85 19.87 5.76 -2.78
N LEU A 86 18.62 5.44 -2.47
CA LEU A 86 18.25 4.34 -1.59
C LEU A 86 18.59 2.97 -2.18
N GLU A 87 18.36 2.77 -3.47
CA GLU A 87 18.70 1.55 -4.19
C GLU A 87 20.23 1.38 -4.26
N LYS A 88 20.95 2.43 -4.67
CA LYS A 88 22.43 2.42 -4.74
C LYS A 88 23.09 2.16 -3.39
N ALA A 89 22.48 2.66 -2.33
CA ALA A 89 22.93 2.40 -0.96
C ALA A 89 22.57 1.01 -0.43
N GLY A 90 21.79 0.22 -1.18
CA GLY A 90 21.29 -1.09 -0.79
C GLY A 90 20.26 -1.06 0.34
N LYS A 91 19.65 0.10 0.60
CA LYS A 91 18.68 0.30 1.70
C LYS A 91 17.26 -0.08 1.33
N VAL A 92 16.91 -0.05 0.05
CA VAL A 92 15.61 -0.47 -0.48
C VAL A 92 15.83 -1.26 -1.76
N LYS A 93 15.19 -2.43 -1.90
CA LYS A 93 15.32 -3.29 -3.08
C LYS A 93 14.24 -3.01 -4.12
N TYR A 94 13.01 -2.74 -3.67
CA TYR A 94 11.85 -2.57 -4.55
C TYR A 94 11.02 -1.36 -4.13
N PHE A 95 10.33 -0.78 -5.11
CA PHE A 95 9.52 0.41 -4.90
C PHE A 95 8.10 0.19 -5.38
N GLY A 96 7.18 0.94 -4.80
CA GLY A 96 5.78 0.92 -5.19
C GLY A 96 5.02 2.12 -4.62
N VAL A 97 3.73 2.09 -4.77
CA VAL A 97 2.84 3.18 -4.38
C VAL A 97 1.66 2.66 -3.56
N SER A 98 0.88 3.56 -3.00
CA SER A 98 -0.37 3.25 -2.34
C SER A 98 -1.41 4.31 -2.64
N ASN A 99 -2.63 3.89 -2.98
CA ASN A 99 -3.78 4.74 -3.29
C ASN A 99 -3.53 5.74 -4.45
N GLN A 100 -2.69 5.40 -5.41
CA GLN A 100 -2.45 6.24 -6.58
C GLN A 100 -3.26 5.77 -7.78
N ASN A 101 -3.76 6.73 -8.56
CA ASN A 101 -4.44 6.45 -9.82
C ASN A 101 -3.45 6.29 -10.98
N PRO A 102 -3.89 5.79 -12.15
CA PRO A 102 -3.01 5.58 -13.32
C PRO A 102 -2.20 6.82 -13.73
N GLY A 103 -2.82 8.00 -13.75
CA GLY A 103 -2.15 9.23 -14.14
C GLY A 103 -1.00 9.61 -13.21
N GLN A 104 -1.17 9.42 -11.89
CA GLN A 104 -0.13 9.66 -10.89
C GLN A 104 1.02 8.66 -11.04
N ILE A 105 0.70 7.39 -11.31
CA ILE A 105 1.71 6.35 -11.53
C ILE A 105 2.51 6.64 -12.80
N GLU A 106 1.85 7.01 -13.91
CA GLU A 106 2.53 7.34 -15.16
C GLU A 106 3.42 8.59 -15.03
N LEU A 107 2.99 9.58 -14.23
CA LEU A 107 3.83 10.73 -13.92
C LEU A 107 5.13 10.31 -13.22
N LEU A 108 5.05 9.46 -12.22
CA LEU A 108 6.23 8.94 -11.52
C LEU A 108 7.10 8.10 -12.47
N LYS A 109 6.52 7.18 -13.24
CA LYS A 109 7.24 6.30 -14.20
C LYS A 109 8.00 7.06 -15.27
N LYS A 110 7.62 8.30 -15.57
CA LYS A 110 8.36 9.15 -16.51
C LYS A 110 9.76 9.53 -16.00
N TYR A 111 9.95 9.59 -14.68
CA TYR A 111 11.17 10.08 -14.04
C TYR A 111 11.90 9.00 -13.24
N VAL A 112 11.16 8.09 -12.62
CA VAL A 112 11.67 6.98 -11.81
C VAL A 112 12.12 5.85 -12.74
N SER A 113 13.36 5.39 -12.60
CA SER A 113 13.92 4.27 -13.39
C SER A 113 13.53 2.90 -12.85
N GLN A 114 13.22 2.81 -11.56
CA GLN A 114 12.85 1.57 -10.88
C GLN A 114 11.41 1.17 -11.22
N PRO A 115 11.13 -0.13 -11.42
CA PRO A 115 9.76 -0.62 -11.55
C PRO A 115 8.94 -0.31 -10.30
N LEU A 116 7.72 0.23 -10.49
CA LEU A 116 6.74 0.35 -9.41
C LEU A 116 5.96 -0.95 -9.32
N LEU A 117 6.38 -1.87 -8.44
CA LEU A 117 5.91 -3.25 -8.41
C LEU A 117 4.49 -3.42 -7.88
N ALA A 118 4.04 -2.52 -7.01
CA ALA A 118 2.77 -2.66 -6.33
C ALA A 118 2.05 -1.33 -6.15
N ASN A 119 0.73 -1.38 -6.20
CA ASN A 119 -0.14 -0.34 -5.68
C ASN A 119 -0.98 -0.91 -4.54
N GLN A 120 -0.81 -0.40 -3.35
CA GLN A 120 -1.57 -0.85 -2.19
C GLN A 120 -2.87 -0.06 -2.09
N LEU A 121 -4.00 -0.74 -2.31
CA LEU A 121 -5.34 -0.17 -2.43
C LEU A 121 -6.28 -0.75 -1.36
N GLN A 122 -7.31 0.00 -0.95
CA GLN A 122 -8.39 -0.61 -0.19
C GLN A 122 -9.10 -1.62 -1.09
N PHE A 123 -9.14 -2.85 -0.65
CA PHE A 123 -9.80 -3.91 -1.37
C PHE A 123 -10.23 -5.03 -0.42
N GLY A 124 -11.42 -5.51 -0.58
CA GLY A 124 -11.98 -6.60 0.21
C GLY A 124 -13.43 -6.87 -0.20
N ILE A 125 -14.04 -7.87 0.40
CA ILE A 125 -15.43 -8.27 0.08
C ILE A 125 -16.43 -7.11 0.25
N MET A 126 -16.18 -6.24 1.20
CA MET A 126 -17.02 -5.07 1.49
C MET A 126 -16.50 -3.77 0.84
N HIS A 127 -15.45 -3.85 0.00
CA HIS A 127 -14.90 -2.72 -0.73
C HIS A 127 -14.42 -3.15 -2.12
N THR A 128 -15.35 -3.23 -3.06
CA THR A 128 -15.18 -3.79 -4.41
C THR A 128 -15.22 -2.76 -5.53
N GLY A 129 -15.25 -1.47 -5.19
CA GLY A 129 -15.53 -0.38 -6.13
C GLY A 129 -14.69 -0.38 -7.40
N MET A 130 -13.41 -0.79 -7.33
CA MET A 130 -12.55 -0.88 -8.52
C MET A 130 -12.99 -1.98 -9.51
N ILE A 131 -13.72 -3.00 -9.03
CA ILE A 131 -14.28 -4.06 -9.87
C ILE A 131 -15.67 -3.63 -10.39
N ASP A 132 -16.52 -3.14 -9.49
CA ASP A 132 -17.92 -2.85 -9.78
C ASP A 132 -18.06 -1.81 -10.89
N ARG A 133 -17.20 -0.81 -10.92
CA ARG A 133 -17.19 0.23 -11.96
C ARG A 133 -17.02 -0.31 -13.38
N GLY A 134 -16.29 -1.40 -13.54
CA GLY A 134 -16.14 -2.05 -14.84
C GLY A 134 -17.45 -2.57 -15.42
N ILE A 135 -18.48 -2.76 -14.58
CA ILE A 135 -19.82 -3.20 -15.01
C ILE A 135 -20.69 -2.02 -15.48
N HIS A 136 -20.37 -0.80 -15.02
CA HIS A 136 -21.17 0.41 -15.30
C HIS A 136 -20.63 1.24 -16.48
N VAL A 137 -19.81 0.67 -17.34
CA VAL A 137 -19.25 1.36 -18.50
C VAL A 137 -20.36 1.87 -19.42
N ASN A 138 -20.28 3.17 -19.77
CA ASN A 138 -21.26 3.86 -20.63
C ASN A 138 -22.70 3.88 -20.05
N MET A 139 -22.85 3.79 -18.75
CA MET A 139 -24.13 3.97 -18.05
C MET A 139 -24.24 5.39 -17.47
N THR A 140 -25.44 5.76 -17.01
CA THR A 140 -25.73 7.09 -16.44
C THR A 140 -26.10 7.06 -14.96
N ASP A 141 -26.02 5.89 -14.33
CA ASP A 141 -26.26 5.71 -12.90
C ASP A 141 -25.04 6.17 -12.06
N SER A 142 -25.22 6.25 -10.74
CA SER A 142 -24.18 6.69 -9.83
C SER A 142 -22.93 5.77 -9.80
N GLY A 143 -23.08 4.51 -10.18
CA GLY A 143 -21.99 3.53 -10.26
C GLY A 143 -21.02 3.82 -11.41
N SER A 144 -21.48 4.55 -12.45
CA SER A 144 -20.68 4.90 -13.62
C SER A 144 -19.68 6.04 -13.39
N VAL A 145 -19.70 6.70 -12.22
CA VAL A 145 -18.75 7.76 -11.89
C VAL A 145 -17.39 7.12 -11.60
N ASP A 146 -16.41 7.43 -12.44
CA ASP A 146 -15.04 6.96 -12.24
C ASP A 146 -14.38 7.70 -11.08
N HIS A 147 -13.87 6.97 -10.11
CA HIS A 147 -13.18 7.50 -8.93
C HIS A 147 -11.69 7.12 -8.88
N ASP A 148 -11.22 6.21 -9.74
CA ASP A 148 -9.87 5.66 -9.66
C ASP A 148 -9.12 5.59 -11.00
N GLY A 149 -9.76 6.03 -12.10
CA GLY A 149 -9.12 6.09 -13.42
C GLY A 149 -8.88 4.73 -14.05
N GLY A 150 -9.66 3.70 -13.69
CA GLY A 150 -9.48 2.35 -14.19
C GLY A 150 -8.25 1.65 -13.62
N ILE A 151 -7.99 1.82 -12.34
CA ILE A 151 -6.78 1.28 -11.67
C ILE A 151 -6.68 -0.24 -11.76
N LEU A 152 -7.81 -0.96 -11.81
CA LEU A 152 -7.80 -2.42 -11.94
C LEU A 152 -7.21 -2.85 -13.29
N GLU A 153 -7.74 -2.30 -14.38
CA GLU A 153 -7.28 -2.57 -15.75
C GLU A 153 -5.84 -2.10 -15.93
N TYR A 154 -5.52 -0.91 -15.43
CA TYR A 154 -4.16 -0.37 -15.47
C TYR A 154 -3.15 -1.30 -14.78
N SER A 155 -3.47 -1.78 -13.58
CA SER A 155 -2.60 -2.68 -12.83
C SER A 155 -2.38 -4.00 -13.58
N ARG A 156 -3.43 -4.56 -14.18
CA ARG A 156 -3.36 -5.79 -14.98
C ARG A 156 -2.53 -5.61 -16.27
N LEU A 157 -2.65 -4.47 -16.94
CA LEU A 157 -1.88 -4.15 -18.16
C LEU A 157 -0.39 -3.93 -17.88
N ASN A 158 -0.03 -3.48 -16.70
CA ASN A 158 1.33 -3.15 -16.31
C ASN A 158 1.97 -4.19 -15.39
N ASP A 159 1.37 -5.37 -15.21
CA ASP A 159 1.83 -6.44 -14.30
C ASP A 159 2.11 -5.93 -12.87
N MET A 160 1.35 -4.89 -12.45
CA MET A 160 1.47 -4.27 -11.13
C MET A 160 0.64 -5.04 -10.10
N THR A 161 1.26 -5.45 -9.03
CA THR A 161 0.58 -6.16 -7.93
C THR A 161 -0.36 -5.22 -7.17
N ILE A 162 -1.64 -5.59 -7.08
CA ILE A 162 -2.57 -4.94 -6.16
C ILE A 162 -2.43 -5.59 -4.79
N GLN A 163 -2.04 -4.79 -3.79
CA GLN A 163 -2.01 -5.22 -2.40
C GLN A 163 -3.25 -4.70 -1.67
N ALA A 164 -4.09 -5.60 -1.18
CA ALA A 164 -5.29 -5.23 -0.44
C ALA A 164 -4.94 -4.71 0.96
N TRP A 165 -5.36 -3.48 1.30
CA TRP A 165 -5.36 -3.04 2.68
C TRP A 165 -6.78 -3.09 3.26
N SER A 166 -6.89 -3.34 4.55
CA SER A 166 -8.16 -3.50 5.28
C SER A 166 -9.16 -4.49 4.63
N PRO A 167 -8.74 -5.70 4.22
CA PRO A 167 -9.60 -6.62 3.46
C PRO A 167 -10.80 -7.13 4.27
N TYR A 168 -10.77 -7.00 5.60
CA TYR A 168 -11.82 -7.45 6.51
C TYR A 168 -12.72 -6.32 7.03
N GLN A 169 -12.46 -5.07 6.62
CA GLN A 169 -13.24 -3.93 7.05
C GLN A 169 -14.45 -3.68 6.17
N TYR A 170 -15.48 -3.10 6.78
CA TYR A 170 -16.58 -2.45 6.06
C TYR A 170 -16.49 -0.93 6.29
N GLY A 171 -16.96 -0.16 5.31
CA GLY A 171 -16.83 1.29 5.34
C GLY A 171 -15.37 1.77 5.38
N PHE A 172 -15.19 3.04 5.75
CA PHE A 172 -13.88 3.64 5.96
C PHE A 172 -13.56 3.72 7.45
N PHE A 173 -12.92 2.67 7.97
CA PHE A 173 -12.60 2.50 9.40
C PHE A 173 -13.84 2.37 10.32
N GLU A 174 -14.96 1.84 9.81
CA GLU A 174 -16.18 1.64 10.60
C GLU A 174 -16.14 0.36 11.45
N GLY A 175 -15.34 -0.61 11.04
CA GLY A 175 -15.17 -1.85 11.79
C GLY A 175 -14.84 -3.05 10.92
N VAL A 176 -14.73 -4.21 11.55
CA VAL A 176 -14.46 -5.50 10.91
C VAL A 176 -15.79 -6.25 10.75
N PHE A 177 -16.02 -6.84 9.58
CA PHE A 177 -17.25 -7.61 9.33
C PHE A 177 -17.20 -9.06 9.86
N ILE A 178 -15.98 -9.63 10.01
CA ILE A 178 -15.82 -11.00 10.51
C ILE A 178 -16.32 -11.09 11.96
N GLY A 179 -17.23 -12.03 12.23
CA GLY A 179 -17.85 -12.21 13.54
C GLY A 179 -18.78 -11.09 13.97
N ASN A 180 -19.10 -10.14 13.11
CA ASN A 180 -19.95 -9.01 13.43
C ASN A 180 -21.43 -9.34 13.18
N GLU A 181 -22.26 -9.10 14.21
CA GLU A 181 -23.70 -9.39 14.18
C GLU A 181 -24.48 -8.61 13.10
N LYS A 182 -23.91 -7.53 12.54
CA LYS A 182 -24.50 -6.80 11.43
C LYS A 182 -24.49 -7.59 10.11
N PHE A 183 -23.66 -8.63 10.01
CA PHE A 183 -23.43 -9.37 8.75
C PHE A 183 -23.56 -10.89 8.95
N PRO A 184 -24.69 -11.39 9.47
CA PRO A 184 -24.84 -12.80 9.83
C PRO A 184 -24.75 -13.72 8.59
N GLU A 185 -25.39 -13.35 7.48
CA GLU A 185 -25.37 -14.17 6.26
C GLU A 185 -23.98 -14.26 5.63
N LEU A 186 -23.25 -13.13 5.61
CA LEU A 186 -21.86 -13.09 5.13
C LEU A 186 -20.97 -13.97 5.99
N ASN A 187 -21.07 -13.87 7.31
CA ASN A 187 -20.26 -14.67 8.22
C ASN A 187 -20.57 -16.17 8.09
N ALA A 188 -21.84 -16.56 8.01
CA ALA A 188 -22.20 -17.96 7.79
C ALA A 188 -21.61 -18.52 6.47
N LYS A 189 -21.59 -17.69 5.40
CA LYS A 189 -20.99 -18.11 4.13
C LYS A 189 -19.46 -18.20 4.20
N LEU A 190 -18.82 -17.32 4.96
CA LEU A 190 -17.37 -17.37 5.17
C LEU A 190 -16.97 -18.61 5.97
N GLU A 191 -17.76 -19.00 6.99
CA GLU A 191 -17.56 -20.23 7.75
C GLU A 191 -17.68 -21.47 6.86
N GLU A 192 -18.74 -21.55 6.03
CA GLU A 192 -18.91 -22.63 5.05
C GLU A 192 -17.69 -22.75 4.11
N LEU A 193 -17.17 -21.61 3.63
CA LEU A 193 -15.99 -21.61 2.75
C LEU A 193 -14.72 -21.99 3.50
N ALA A 194 -14.56 -21.56 4.76
CA ALA A 194 -13.42 -21.94 5.58
C ALA A 194 -13.38 -23.45 5.84
N GLU A 195 -14.53 -24.06 6.15
CA GLU A 195 -14.63 -25.53 6.28
C GLU A 195 -14.28 -26.27 4.99
N LYS A 196 -14.67 -25.70 3.83
CA LYS A 196 -14.44 -26.31 2.52
C LYS A 196 -12.97 -26.26 2.08
N TYR A 197 -12.26 -25.18 2.39
CA TYR A 197 -10.92 -24.94 1.84
C TYR A 197 -9.79 -25.08 2.88
N GLN A 198 -10.11 -25.22 4.17
CA GLN A 198 -9.22 -25.37 5.34
C GLN A 198 -8.06 -24.40 5.40
#